data_6129af696a8f7c22b35aec2e17d681b8
#
_entry.id   6129af696a8f7c22b35aec2e17d681b8
#
_cell.length_a   1.000
_cell.length_b   1.000
_cell.length_c   1.000
_cell.angle_alpha   90.00
_cell.angle_beta   90.00
_cell.angle_gamma   90.00
#
_symmetry.space_group_name_H-M   'P 1'
#
loop_
_entity.id
_entity.type
_entity.pdbx_description
1 polymer ?
#
loop_
_entity_poly.entity_id
_entity_poly.type
_entity_poly.pdbx_seq_one_letter_code
_entity_poly.pdbx_strand_id
1 'polypeptide(L)'
;MADAAITLPKASPPSHPFDVLLRLDQRMRERKPVQETGAQLSEIRGRLALRLATWNLLFSMDDVAEIIPVPRAITRVPGVKRWLLGIANLRGKVISVSDLRDFLTERPTTKLPGSQIVVVRSSEWDYGLLVDEIIGMRHFGPQHRLPSLDALETNLRPYVIEAFLNENQHWLAFNTGKLLTDQRFLNAAN
;
A
#
# COMPACT_ATOMS: atom_id res chain seq x y z
N MET A 1 20.28 51.94 -35.72
CA MET A 1 19.64 51.13 -34.65
C MET A 1 19.07 49.93 -35.34
N ALA A 2 19.78 48.82 -35.27
CA ALA A 2 19.44 47.57 -35.99
C ALA A 2 18.79 46.61 -35.02
N ASP A 3 17.57 46.25 -35.35
CA ASP A 3 16.75 45.25 -34.66
C ASP A 3 17.20 43.84 -35.09
N ALA A 4 17.86 43.13 -34.22
CA ALA A 4 18.33 41.78 -34.49
C ALA A 4 17.21 40.77 -34.11
N ALA A 5 16.39 40.42 -35.09
CA ALA A 5 15.42 39.33 -34.96
C ALA A 5 16.15 38.01 -34.77
N ILE A 6 16.01 37.40 -33.57
CA ILE A 6 16.49 36.05 -33.28
C ILE A 6 15.56 35.05 -34.00
N THR A 7 16.03 34.53 -35.12
CA THR A 7 15.34 33.47 -35.87
C THR A 7 15.59 32.13 -35.17
N LEU A 8 14.58 31.57 -34.50
CA LEU A 8 14.63 30.21 -33.96
C LEU A 8 14.64 29.19 -35.12
N PRO A 9 15.50 28.17 -35.07
CA PRO A 9 15.54 27.13 -36.11
C PRO A 9 14.25 26.31 -36.07
N LYS A 10 13.57 26.27 -37.22
CA LYS A 10 12.37 25.47 -37.46
C LYS A 10 12.77 23.98 -37.43
N ALA A 11 12.41 23.28 -36.39
CA ALA A 11 12.65 21.83 -36.26
C ALA A 11 11.79 21.11 -37.31
N SER A 12 12.44 20.38 -38.22
CA SER A 12 11.78 19.51 -39.18
C SER A 12 10.98 18.41 -38.50
N PRO A 13 9.80 18.01 -39.00
CA PRO A 13 9.03 16.91 -38.42
C PRO A 13 9.81 15.58 -38.50
N PRO A 14 9.69 14.71 -37.50
CA PRO A 14 10.40 13.44 -37.47
C PRO A 14 9.95 12.55 -38.62
N SER A 15 10.91 12.02 -39.39
CA SER A 15 10.68 11.19 -40.55
C SER A 15 10.39 9.73 -40.23
N HIS A 16 10.65 9.30 -38.96
CA HIS A 16 10.41 7.94 -38.54
C HIS A 16 9.88 7.88 -37.07
N PRO A 17 8.96 6.95 -36.76
CA PRO A 17 8.45 6.80 -35.38
C PRO A 17 9.54 6.60 -34.33
N PHE A 18 10.67 5.99 -34.70
CA PHE A 18 11.83 5.78 -33.85
C PHE A 18 12.53 7.08 -33.42
N ASP A 19 12.52 8.11 -34.27
CA ASP A 19 13.13 9.42 -33.97
C ASP A 19 12.38 10.16 -32.84
N VAL A 20 11.08 9.90 -32.72
CA VAL A 20 10.25 10.43 -31.63
C VAL A 20 10.67 9.81 -30.30
N LEU A 21 10.89 8.49 -30.27
CA LEU A 21 11.33 7.77 -29.08
C LEU A 21 12.73 8.19 -28.63
N LEU A 22 13.67 8.35 -29.59
CA LEU A 22 15.03 8.83 -29.31
C LEU A 22 15.02 10.26 -28.75
N ARG A 23 14.19 11.15 -29.27
CA ARG A 23 14.04 12.53 -28.75
C ARG A 23 13.39 12.55 -27.36
N LEU A 24 12.45 11.65 -27.10
CA LEU A 24 11.86 11.48 -25.75
C LEU A 24 12.90 10.96 -24.75
N ASP A 25 13.70 9.96 -25.12
CA ASP A 25 14.77 9.44 -24.28
C ASP A 25 15.84 10.50 -23.97
N GLN A 26 16.26 11.28 -24.98
CA GLN A 26 17.20 12.39 -24.78
C GLN A 26 16.62 13.48 -23.89
N ARG A 27 15.36 13.88 -24.04
CA ARG A 27 14.70 14.85 -23.16
C ARG A 27 14.52 14.33 -21.73
N MET A 28 14.35 13.03 -21.54
CA MET A 28 14.32 12.41 -20.20
C MET A 28 15.69 12.40 -19.56
N ARG A 29 16.78 12.20 -20.32
CA ARG A 29 18.16 12.24 -19.83
C ARG A 29 18.66 13.67 -19.54
N GLU A 30 18.17 14.67 -20.30
CA GLU A 30 18.50 16.09 -20.11
C GLU A 30 17.73 16.73 -18.95
N ARG A 31 16.63 16.16 -18.49
CA ARG A 31 16.03 16.50 -17.22
C ARG A 31 16.99 16.01 -16.13
N LYS A 32 17.91 16.91 -15.72
CA LYS A 32 18.67 16.72 -14.48
C LYS A 32 17.66 16.28 -13.42
N PRO A 33 17.88 15.15 -12.72
CA PRO A 33 17.08 14.86 -11.55
C PRO A 33 17.21 16.09 -10.65
N VAL A 34 16.10 16.74 -10.37
CA VAL A 34 16.06 17.68 -9.28
C VAL A 34 16.58 16.88 -8.10
N GLN A 35 17.72 17.26 -7.56
CA GLN A 35 18.26 16.68 -6.34
C GLN A 35 17.32 17.11 -5.20
N GLU A 36 16.12 16.54 -5.21
CA GLU A 36 15.33 16.48 -4.00
C GLU A 36 16.10 15.55 -3.07
N THR A 37 16.58 16.11 -2.00
CA THR A 37 17.35 15.45 -0.96
C THR A 37 16.69 14.13 -0.63
N GLY A 38 17.43 13.02 -0.65
CA GLY A 38 16.87 11.66 -0.55
C GLY A 38 15.94 11.39 0.66
N ALA A 39 15.92 12.29 1.65
CA ALA A 39 14.97 12.31 2.75
C ALA A 39 13.54 12.72 2.29
N GLN A 40 13.40 13.67 1.36
CA GLN A 40 12.08 14.12 0.87
C GLN A 40 11.43 13.12 -0.10
N LEU A 41 12.22 12.37 -0.87
CA LEU A 41 11.70 11.32 -1.76
C LEU A 41 11.15 10.10 -1.00
N SER A 42 11.66 9.81 0.20
CA SER A 42 11.13 8.75 1.04
C SER A 42 9.78 9.12 1.67
N GLU A 43 9.48 10.40 1.84
CA GLU A 43 8.22 10.89 2.41
C GLU A 43 7.04 10.87 1.43
N ILE A 44 7.29 10.83 0.11
CA ILE A 44 6.25 10.84 -0.94
C ILE A 44 6.01 9.44 -1.53
N ARG A 45 6.47 8.37 -0.88
CA ARG A 45 6.18 7.02 -1.36
C ARG A 45 4.68 6.76 -1.36
N GLY A 46 4.17 6.31 -2.50
CA GLY A 46 2.79 5.88 -2.62
C GLY A 46 2.50 4.74 -1.64
N ARG A 47 1.40 4.86 -0.93
CA ARG A 47 0.92 3.84 0.01
C ARG A 47 -0.38 3.23 -0.51
N LEU A 48 -0.56 1.96 -0.30
CA LEU A 48 -1.84 1.31 -0.58
C LEU A 48 -2.84 1.71 0.49
N ALA A 49 -3.86 2.43 0.09
CA ALA A 49 -4.96 2.84 0.94
C ALA A 49 -6.08 1.80 0.91
N LEU A 50 -6.51 1.38 2.07
CA LEU A 50 -7.57 0.40 2.25
C LEU A 50 -8.48 0.78 3.41
N ARG A 51 -9.69 0.22 3.41
CA ARG A 51 -10.65 0.36 4.50
C ARG A 51 -10.71 -0.92 5.32
N LEU A 52 -10.72 -0.73 6.63
CA LEU A 52 -10.94 -1.79 7.59
C LEU A 52 -11.87 -1.27 8.68
N ALA A 53 -13.13 -1.70 8.67
CA ALA A 53 -14.19 -1.14 9.50
C ALA A 53 -14.33 0.38 9.29
N THR A 54 -14.12 1.16 10.35
CA THR A 54 -14.15 2.63 10.32
C THR A 54 -12.81 3.27 10.01
N TRP A 55 -11.74 2.47 9.87
CA TRP A 55 -10.38 2.97 9.70
C TRP A 55 -9.96 3.00 8.24
N ASN A 56 -9.28 4.07 7.84
CA ASN A 56 -8.54 4.12 6.60
C ASN A 56 -7.08 3.80 6.92
N LEU A 57 -6.60 2.66 6.45
CA LEU A 57 -5.24 2.19 6.67
C LEU A 57 -4.38 2.42 5.43
N LEU A 58 -3.10 2.66 5.66
CA LEU A 58 -2.09 2.85 4.62
C LEU A 58 -1.01 1.78 4.80
N PHE A 59 -0.92 0.88 3.84
CA PHE A 59 0.14 -0.13 3.80
C PHE A 59 1.31 0.36 2.93
N SER A 60 2.54 0.04 3.32
CA SER A 60 3.69 0.24 2.45
C SER A 60 3.59 -0.66 1.22
N MET A 61 3.86 -0.13 0.04
CA MET A 61 3.92 -0.94 -1.17
C MET A 61 5.07 -1.94 -1.16
N ASP A 62 6.12 -1.68 -0.38
CA ASP A 62 7.24 -2.61 -0.23
C ASP A 62 6.81 -3.91 0.48
N ASP A 63 5.80 -3.82 1.35
CA ASP A 63 5.28 -4.96 2.11
C ASP A 63 4.21 -5.74 1.33
N VAL A 64 3.55 -5.12 0.35
CA VAL A 64 2.48 -5.74 -0.43
C VAL A 64 3.06 -6.58 -1.57
N ALA A 65 2.72 -7.87 -1.60
CA ALA A 65 3.06 -8.75 -2.71
C ALA A 65 2.07 -8.63 -3.86
N GLU A 66 0.78 -8.78 -3.54
CA GLU A 66 -0.33 -8.66 -4.48
C GLU A 66 -1.66 -8.43 -3.76
N ILE A 67 -2.67 -8.04 -4.52
CA ILE A 67 -4.05 -7.90 -4.08
C ILE A 67 -4.89 -8.88 -4.88
N ILE A 68 -5.67 -9.71 -4.20
CA ILE A 68 -6.48 -10.74 -4.85
C ILE A 68 -7.94 -10.68 -4.38
N PRO A 69 -8.89 -11.08 -5.21
CA PRO A 69 -10.25 -11.36 -4.75
C PRO A 69 -10.24 -12.42 -3.65
N VAL A 70 -11.24 -12.41 -2.78
CA VAL A 70 -11.38 -13.47 -1.78
C VAL A 70 -11.49 -14.81 -2.49
N PRO A 71 -10.58 -15.78 -2.22
CA PRO A 71 -10.61 -17.08 -2.86
C PRO A 71 -11.92 -17.81 -2.59
N ARG A 72 -12.42 -18.54 -3.59
CA ARG A 72 -13.63 -19.36 -3.45
C ARG A 72 -13.47 -20.48 -2.43
N ALA A 73 -12.25 -21.02 -2.32
CA ALA A 73 -11.91 -22.08 -1.39
C ALA A 73 -10.81 -21.60 -0.43
N ILE A 74 -11.18 -21.48 0.85
CA ILE A 74 -10.26 -21.34 1.97
C ILE A 74 -10.45 -22.59 2.82
N THR A 75 -9.41 -23.40 2.93
CA THR A 75 -9.44 -24.62 3.75
C THR A 75 -9.27 -24.26 5.21
N ARG A 76 -10.27 -24.51 6.02
CA ARG A 76 -10.22 -24.24 7.46
C ARG A 76 -9.23 -25.17 8.15
N VAL A 77 -8.47 -24.62 9.09
CA VAL A 77 -7.58 -25.37 9.97
C VAL A 77 -8.32 -25.60 11.29
N PRO A 78 -8.46 -26.85 11.77
CA PRO A 78 -9.07 -27.11 13.08
C PRO A 78 -8.21 -26.57 14.25
N GLY A 79 -8.88 -26.19 15.34
CA GLY A 79 -8.18 -25.79 16.59
C GLY A 79 -7.44 -24.47 16.52
N VAL A 80 -7.83 -23.57 15.61
CA VAL A 80 -7.23 -22.24 15.48
C VAL A 80 -8.21 -21.15 15.91
N LYS A 81 -7.67 -20.00 16.25
CA LYS A 81 -8.44 -18.80 16.58
C LYS A 81 -9.30 -18.34 15.41
N ARG A 82 -10.45 -17.74 15.71
CA ARG A 82 -11.48 -17.37 14.75
C ARG A 82 -10.98 -16.46 13.62
N TRP A 83 -10.08 -15.54 13.92
CA TRP A 83 -9.53 -14.62 12.94
C TRP A 83 -8.63 -15.30 11.88
N LEU A 84 -8.08 -16.48 12.14
CA LEU A 84 -7.42 -17.29 11.11
C LEU A 84 -8.47 -18.06 10.32
N LEU A 85 -8.82 -17.56 9.15
CA LEU A 85 -9.86 -18.15 8.30
C LEU A 85 -9.44 -19.50 7.73
N GLY A 86 -8.12 -19.74 7.55
CA GLY A 86 -7.57 -20.97 7.05
C GLY A 86 -6.40 -20.75 6.10
N ILE A 87 -6.21 -21.70 5.20
CA ILE A 87 -5.17 -21.67 4.16
C ILE A 87 -5.80 -21.66 2.77
N ALA A 88 -5.16 -20.99 1.83
CA ALA A 88 -5.55 -20.95 0.43
C ALA A 88 -4.36 -21.24 -0.48
N ASN A 89 -4.63 -21.78 -1.66
CA ASN A 89 -3.63 -21.93 -2.71
C ASN A 89 -3.67 -20.69 -3.61
N LEU A 90 -2.54 -20.01 -3.72
CA LEU A 90 -2.35 -18.90 -4.60
C LEU A 90 -1.25 -19.22 -5.62
N ARG A 91 -1.66 -19.60 -6.83
CA ARG A 91 -0.76 -19.94 -7.94
C ARG A 91 0.31 -20.98 -7.57
N GLY A 92 -0.08 -22.02 -6.83
CA GLY A 92 0.81 -23.08 -6.37
C GLY A 92 1.53 -22.82 -5.05
N LYS A 93 1.41 -21.60 -4.48
CA LYS A 93 1.88 -21.28 -3.13
C LYS A 93 0.75 -21.39 -2.12
N VAL A 94 1.03 -21.97 -0.97
CA VAL A 94 0.09 -21.97 0.15
C VAL A 94 0.31 -20.72 0.97
N ILE A 95 -0.78 -19.97 1.19
CA ILE A 95 -0.79 -18.79 2.06
C ILE A 95 -1.78 -18.99 3.20
N SER A 96 -1.51 -18.44 4.38
CA SER A 96 -2.50 -18.32 5.44
C SER A 96 -3.42 -17.14 5.12
N VAL A 97 -4.72 -17.25 5.42
CA VAL A 97 -5.69 -16.18 5.24
C VAL A 97 -6.26 -15.79 6.58
N SER A 98 -6.05 -14.56 6.97
CA SER A 98 -6.45 -14.00 8.27
C SER A 98 -7.43 -12.86 8.09
N ASP A 99 -8.46 -12.81 8.94
CA ASP A 99 -9.36 -11.67 9.06
C ASP A 99 -8.70 -10.61 9.95
N LEU A 100 -8.14 -9.57 9.31
CA LEU A 100 -7.43 -8.51 10.01
C LEU A 100 -8.34 -7.73 10.97
N ARG A 101 -9.61 -7.53 10.58
CA ARG A 101 -10.57 -6.86 11.45
C ARG A 101 -10.89 -7.69 12.69
N ASP A 102 -11.13 -8.99 12.53
CA ASP A 102 -11.41 -9.88 13.65
C ASP A 102 -10.20 -9.99 14.60
N PHE A 103 -9.00 -10.03 14.06
CA PHE A 103 -7.78 -10.01 14.86
C PHE A 103 -7.64 -8.73 15.71
N LEU A 104 -7.95 -7.56 15.12
CA LEU A 104 -7.78 -6.26 15.79
C LEU A 104 -8.94 -5.89 16.71
N THR A 105 -10.19 -6.33 16.41
CA THR A 105 -11.40 -5.86 17.10
C THR A 105 -12.22 -6.97 17.76
N GLU A 106 -11.83 -8.23 17.57
CA GLU A 106 -12.63 -9.39 17.95
C GLU A 106 -14.02 -9.43 17.29
N ARG A 107 -14.18 -8.71 16.17
CA ARG A 107 -15.41 -8.65 15.37
C ARG A 107 -15.11 -9.08 13.94
N PRO A 108 -15.66 -10.22 13.50
CA PRO A 108 -15.36 -10.73 12.17
C PRO A 108 -15.78 -9.76 11.06
N THR A 109 -15.02 -9.77 9.99
CA THR A 109 -15.38 -9.03 8.77
C THR A 109 -16.64 -9.65 8.18
N THR A 110 -17.66 -8.83 7.97
CA THR A 110 -18.76 -9.21 7.10
C THR A 110 -18.23 -9.17 5.68
N LYS A 111 -18.15 -10.33 5.00
CA LYS A 111 -17.73 -10.41 3.61
C LYS A 111 -18.71 -9.60 2.74
N LEU A 112 -18.33 -8.38 2.42
CA LEU A 112 -19.10 -7.50 1.55
C LEU A 112 -18.64 -7.69 0.10
N PRO A 113 -19.50 -7.40 -0.89
CA PRO A 113 -19.04 -7.19 -2.26
C PRO A 113 -17.96 -6.09 -2.24
N GLY A 114 -16.74 -6.40 -2.65
CA GLY A 114 -15.60 -5.48 -2.56
C GLY A 114 -14.52 -5.87 -1.55
N SER A 115 -14.79 -6.80 -0.62
CA SER A 115 -13.76 -7.36 0.25
C SER A 115 -12.68 -8.05 -0.57
N GLN A 116 -11.43 -7.82 -0.21
CA GLN A 116 -10.26 -8.34 -0.92
C GLN A 116 -9.23 -8.87 0.07
N ILE A 117 -8.27 -9.62 -0.43
CA ILE A 117 -7.13 -10.07 0.33
C ILE A 117 -5.90 -9.30 -0.14
N VAL A 118 -5.25 -8.62 0.80
CA VAL A 118 -3.91 -8.07 0.62
C VAL A 118 -2.92 -9.13 1.03
N VAL A 119 -2.12 -9.60 0.09
CA VAL A 119 -1.03 -10.53 0.36
C VAL A 119 0.19 -9.73 0.76
N VAL A 120 0.68 -9.93 1.97
CA VAL A 120 1.86 -9.26 2.51
C VAL A 120 3.03 -10.23 2.57
N ARG A 121 4.22 -9.69 2.26
CA ARG A 121 5.46 -10.46 2.24
C ARG A 121 6.03 -10.61 3.65
N SER A 122 6.58 -11.78 3.90
CA SER A 122 7.47 -12.03 5.01
C SER A 122 8.72 -12.76 4.50
N SER A 123 9.74 -12.89 5.34
CA SER A 123 10.96 -13.63 4.98
C SER A 123 10.71 -15.11 4.71
N GLU A 124 9.73 -15.72 5.36
CA GLU A 124 9.47 -17.16 5.30
C GLU A 124 8.19 -17.49 4.54
N TRP A 125 7.12 -16.74 4.78
CA TRP A 125 5.77 -17.03 4.28
C TRP A 125 5.07 -15.76 3.81
N ASP A 126 4.16 -15.91 2.85
CA ASP A 126 3.24 -14.84 2.49
C ASP A 126 1.94 -14.99 3.29
N TYR A 127 1.42 -13.88 3.81
CA TYR A 127 0.19 -13.83 4.60
C TYR A 127 -0.89 -13.08 3.83
N GLY A 128 -2.06 -13.66 3.71
CA GLY A 128 -3.25 -13.00 3.16
C GLY A 128 -4.06 -12.34 4.27
N LEU A 129 -4.23 -11.03 4.19
CA LEU A 129 -5.03 -10.23 5.12
C LEU A 129 -6.35 -9.85 4.46
N LEU A 130 -7.46 -10.36 4.98
CA LEU A 130 -8.79 -9.95 4.53
C LEU A 130 -9.06 -8.52 4.99
N VAL A 131 -9.46 -7.66 4.04
CA VAL A 131 -9.82 -6.26 4.26
C VAL A 131 -11.19 -5.96 3.63
N ASP A 132 -11.85 -4.90 4.09
CA ASP A 132 -13.20 -4.58 3.63
C ASP A 132 -13.20 -4.01 2.20
N GLU A 133 -12.23 -3.14 1.87
CA GLU A 133 -12.15 -2.45 0.57
C GLU A 133 -10.73 -1.97 0.28
N ILE A 134 -10.32 -2.01 -0.97
CA ILE A 134 -9.12 -1.32 -1.47
C ILE A 134 -9.54 0.00 -2.09
N ILE A 135 -9.04 1.10 -1.52
CA ILE A 135 -9.35 2.46 -1.99
C ILE A 135 -8.43 2.85 -3.15
N GLY A 136 -7.18 2.35 -3.16
CA GLY A 136 -6.19 2.62 -4.19
C GLY A 136 -4.90 3.22 -3.63
N MET A 137 -4.09 3.81 -4.51
CA MET A 137 -2.84 4.47 -4.13
C MET A 137 -3.09 5.87 -3.59
N ARG A 138 -2.43 6.20 -2.48
CA ARG A 138 -2.46 7.55 -1.88
C ARG A 138 -1.05 8.03 -1.56
N HIS A 139 -0.87 9.34 -1.66
CA HIS A 139 0.37 10.03 -1.35
C HIS A 139 0.11 11.09 -0.30
N PHE A 140 0.92 11.13 0.74
CA PHE A 140 0.81 12.09 1.82
C PHE A 140 2.14 12.82 1.98
N GLY A 141 2.09 14.14 2.00
CA GLY A 141 3.25 14.95 2.33
C GLY A 141 3.30 15.27 3.83
N PRO A 142 4.42 15.86 4.30
CA PRO A 142 4.63 16.20 5.70
C PRO A 142 3.53 17.09 6.30
N GLN A 143 2.92 17.94 5.47
CA GLN A 143 1.84 18.86 5.88
C GLN A 143 0.56 18.15 6.33
N HIS A 144 0.35 16.89 5.94
CA HIS A 144 -0.81 16.10 6.33
C HIS A 144 -0.57 15.30 7.61
N ARG A 145 0.67 15.21 8.10
CA ARG A 145 1.06 14.38 9.23
C ARG A 145 0.50 14.93 10.53
N LEU A 146 -0.12 14.07 11.31
CA LEU A 146 -0.58 14.41 12.65
C LEU A 146 0.57 14.29 13.67
N PRO A 147 0.64 15.22 14.64
CA PRO A 147 1.74 15.26 15.62
C PRO A 147 1.65 14.15 16.67
N SER A 148 0.46 13.60 16.92
CA SER A 148 0.21 12.60 17.96
C SER A 148 -0.72 11.49 17.48
N LEU A 149 -0.54 10.31 18.08
CA LEU A 149 -1.36 9.11 17.87
C LEU A 149 -2.19 8.76 19.14
N ASP A 150 -2.30 9.67 20.09
CA ASP A 150 -2.88 9.37 21.42
C ASP A 150 -4.38 9.08 21.37
N ALA A 151 -5.07 9.58 20.34
CA ALA A 151 -6.49 9.35 20.14
C ALA A 151 -6.83 8.00 19.48
N LEU A 152 -5.82 7.16 19.16
CA LEU A 152 -6.05 5.88 18.50
C LEU A 152 -6.56 4.83 19.50
N GLU A 153 -7.44 3.97 19.00
CA GLU A 153 -7.92 2.80 19.74
C GLU A 153 -6.75 1.90 20.17
N THR A 154 -6.81 1.39 21.39
CA THR A 154 -5.73 0.63 22.04
C THR A 154 -5.26 -0.57 21.20
N ASN A 155 -6.18 -1.26 20.54
CA ASN A 155 -5.87 -2.47 19.75
C ASN A 155 -5.14 -2.18 18.45
N LEU A 156 -5.39 -1.01 17.85
CA LEU A 156 -4.75 -0.59 16.59
C LEU A 156 -3.42 0.11 16.84
N ARG A 157 -3.31 0.81 17.97
CA ARG A 157 -2.15 1.64 18.32
C ARG A 157 -0.79 0.96 18.15
N PRO A 158 -0.59 -0.32 18.54
CA PRO A 158 0.71 -1.00 18.39
C PRO A 158 1.21 -1.10 16.93
N TYR A 159 0.28 -1.13 15.98
CA TYR A 159 0.58 -1.33 14.56
C TYR A 159 0.62 -0.05 13.74
N VAL A 160 0.29 1.11 14.33
CA VAL A 160 0.32 2.39 13.63
C VAL A 160 1.61 3.12 13.95
N ILE A 161 2.32 3.57 12.91
CA ILE A 161 3.57 4.34 13.03
C ILE A 161 3.35 5.83 12.81
N GLU A 162 2.40 6.20 11.96
CA GLU A 162 2.08 7.58 11.62
C GLU A 162 0.60 7.71 11.34
N ALA A 163 0.07 8.91 11.52
CA ALA A 163 -1.27 9.27 11.08
C ALA A 163 -1.24 10.55 10.26
N PHE A 164 -2.15 10.62 9.32
CA PHE A 164 -2.33 11.76 8.42
C PHE A 164 -3.77 12.23 8.44
N LEU A 165 -3.96 13.53 8.25
CA LEU A 165 -5.27 14.13 8.04
C LEU A 165 -5.33 14.70 6.62
N ASN A 166 -6.26 14.21 5.82
CA ASN A 166 -6.52 14.74 4.49
C ASN A 166 -8.02 14.72 4.21
N GLU A 167 -8.55 15.84 3.67
CA GLU A 167 -9.97 15.98 3.36
C GLU A 167 -10.89 15.59 4.54
N ASN A 168 -10.52 16.00 5.75
CA ASN A 168 -11.21 15.69 7.01
C ASN A 168 -11.30 14.18 7.34
N GLN A 169 -10.44 13.36 6.74
CA GLN A 169 -10.33 11.93 7.00
C GLN A 169 -8.98 11.59 7.62
N HIS A 170 -9.01 10.73 8.63
CA HIS A 170 -7.81 10.19 9.24
C HIS A 170 -7.31 8.97 8.43
N TRP A 171 -6.00 8.94 8.18
CA TRP A 171 -5.30 7.89 7.48
C TRP A 171 -4.17 7.38 8.34
N LEU A 172 -4.13 6.09 8.59
CA LEU A 172 -3.24 5.47 9.56
C LEU A 172 -2.20 4.61 8.84
N ALA A 173 -0.93 4.98 8.93
CA ALA A 173 0.17 4.18 8.38
C ALA A 173 0.36 2.92 9.22
N PHE A 174 -0.06 1.80 8.66
CA PHE A 174 -0.02 0.49 9.31
C PHE A 174 1.32 -0.19 9.07
N ASN A 175 1.92 -0.70 10.13
CA ASN A 175 3.16 -1.44 10.08
C ASN A 175 2.89 -2.95 10.03
N THR A 176 2.93 -3.52 8.84
CA THR A 176 2.75 -4.95 8.60
C THR A 176 3.84 -5.78 9.27
N GLY A 177 5.07 -5.28 9.35
CA GLY A 177 6.17 -5.95 10.04
C GLY A 177 5.90 -6.15 11.53
N LYS A 178 5.30 -5.15 12.21
CA LYS A 178 4.89 -5.30 13.61
C LYS A 178 3.77 -6.34 13.77
N LEU A 179 2.84 -6.40 12.82
CA LEU A 179 1.80 -7.44 12.82
C LEU A 179 2.42 -8.83 12.66
N LEU A 180 3.32 -9.00 11.69
CA LEU A 180 3.94 -10.29 11.37
C LEU A 180 4.98 -10.76 12.40
N THR A 181 5.33 -9.91 13.37
CA THR A 181 6.19 -10.28 14.51
C THR A 181 5.41 -10.37 15.83
N ASP A 182 4.12 -10.04 15.85
CA ASP A 182 3.28 -10.15 17.06
C ASP A 182 2.98 -11.61 17.38
N GLN A 183 3.36 -12.04 18.58
CA GLN A 183 3.12 -13.40 19.06
C GLN A 183 1.63 -13.79 19.08
N ARG A 184 0.73 -12.81 19.26
CA ARG A 184 -0.73 -13.05 19.20
C ARG A 184 -1.18 -13.39 17.80
N PHE A 185 -0.52 -12.81 16.77
CA PHE A 185 -0.80 -13.09 15.36
C PHE A 185 -0.12 -14.38 14.89
N LEU A 186 1.10 -14.64 15.35
CA LEU A 186 1.85 -15.86 14.99
C LEU A 186 1.29 -17.09 15.67
N ASN A 187 0.83 -16.97 16.93
CA ASN A 187 0.23 -18.08 17.68
C ASN A 187 -1.29 -18.13 17.48
N ALA A 188 -1.69 -18.71 16.37
CA ALA A 188 -3.10 -18.87 16.02
C ALA A 188 -3.75 -20.13 16.64
N ALA A 189 -3.05 -20.94 17.42
CA ALA A 189 -3.63 -22.07 18.14
C ALA A 189 -4.56 -21.59 19.28
N ASN A 190 -5.68 -22.32 19.50
CA ASN A 190 -6.57 -22.12 20.63
C ASN A 190 -6.00 -22.74 21.91
#